data_af70cd73171a28fec3e53ce565a0192c
#
_entry.id   af70cd73171a28fec3e53ce565a0192c
#
_cell.length_a   1.000
_cell.length_b   1.000
_cell.length_c   1.000
_cell.angle_alpha   90.00
_cell.angle_beta   90.00
_cell.angle_gamma   90.00
#
_symmetry.space_group_name_H-M   'P 1'
#
loop_
_entity.id
_entity.type
_entity.pdbx_description
1 polymer ?
#
loop_
_entity_poly.entity_id
_entity_poly.type
_entity_poly.pdbx_seq_one_letter_code
_entity_poly.pdbx_strand_id
1 'polypeptide(L)'
;MSDKFKERDKSFEKKFVRDEEIQFKISARRNKYIGQWVSQKLGYNLEQEKEYIQSVIKADFAEAGDNDVFRKVKADLKDHNVSGEEIRKKMDELNEKAVSDFK
;
A
#
# COMPACT_ATOMS: atom_id res chain seq x y z
N MET A 1 -1.53 38.46 1.82
CA MET A 1 -1.37 37.46 1.15
C MET A 1 -2.48 36.70 0.57
N SER A 2 -3.04 37.28 -0.38
CA SER A 2 -4.11 36.63 -1.05
C SER A 2 -3.63 35.43 -1.76
N ASP A 3 -2.38 35.42 -2.12
CA ASP A 3 -1.82 34.29 -2.67
C ASP A 3 -2.02 33.12 -1.81
N LYS A 4 -2.09 33.31 -0.53
CA LYS A 4 -2.28 32.26 0.37
C LYS A 4 -3.53 31.49 0.10
N PHE A 5 -4.55 32.15 -0.38
CA PHE A 5 -5.78 31.43 -0.63
C PHE A 5 -5.73 30.62 -1.88
N LYS A 6 -5.17 31.16 -2.93
CA LYS A 6 -5.06 30.41 -4.15
C LYS A 6 -4.12 29.28 -4.01
N GLU A 7 -3.02 29.56 -3.35
CA GLU A 7 -2.08 28.53 -3.13
C GLU A 7 -2.55 27.56 -2.13
N ARG A 8 -3.48 27.94 -1.32
CA ARG A 8 -3.98 27.08 -0.31
C ARG A 8 -4.65 25.84 -0.87
N ASP A 9 -5.36 25.97 -1.98
CA ASP A 9 -5.99 24.81 -2.56
C ASP A 9 -4.96 23.83 -3.07
N LYS A 10 -3.94 24.33 -3.76
CA LYS A 10 -2.88 23.48 -4.20
C LYS A 10 -2.07 22.96 -3.04
N SER A 11 -1.86 23.83 -2.05
CA SER A 11 -1.12 23.44 -0.88
C SER A 11 -1.82 22.40 -0.09
N PHE A 12 -3.11 22.43 -0.08
CA PHE A 12 -3.88 21.48 0.66
C PHE A 12 -3.69 20.09 0.07
N GLU A 13 -3.70 19.95 -1.24
CA GLU A 13 -3.44 18.68 -1.86
C GLU A 13 -2.02 18.23 -1.63
N LYS A 14 -1.07 19.14 -1.74
CA LYS A 14 0.31 18.81 -1.45
C LYS A 14 0.48 18.41 0.00
N LYS A 15 -0.19 19.12 0.88
CA LYS A 15 -0.10 18.82 2.29
C LYS A 15 -0.68 17.45 2.58
N PHE A 16 -1.79 17.12 1.93
CA PHE A 16 -2.39 15.82 2.07
C PHE A 16 -1.38 14.73 1.71
N VAL A 17 -0.70 14.90 0.61
CA VAL A 17 0.28 13.92 0.14
C VAL A 17 1.50 13.86 1.03
N ARG A 18 1.89 14.99 1.63
CA ARG A 18 3.10 15.07 2.43
C ARG A 18 2.88 14.84 3.92
N ASP A 19 1.65 14.90 4.36
CA ASP A 19 1.35 14.75 5.77
C ASP A 19 1.74 13.34 6.20
N GLU A 20 2.64 13.24 7.16
CA GLU A 20 3.17 11.96 7.59
C GLU A 20 2.11 11.05 8.14
N GLU A 21 1.14 11.60 8.85
CA GLU A 21 0.07 10.81 9.40
C GLU A 21 -0.80 10.24 8.30
N ILE A 22 -1.11 11.04 7.31
CA ILE A 22 -1.90 10.58 6.17
C ILE A 22 -1.11 9.56 5.36
N GLN A 23 0.18 9.80 5.16
CA GLN A 23 1.03 8.87 4.45
C GLN A 23 1.09 7.53 5.17
N PHE A 24 1.17 7.56 6.48
CA PHE A 24 1.18 6.34 7.27
C PHE A 24 -0.13 5.59 7.09
N LYS A 25 -1.24 6.31 7.12
CA LYS A 25 -2.56 5.69 6.93
C LYS A 25 -2.72 5.12 5.53
N ILE A 26 -2.21 5.82 4.54
CA ILE A 26 -2.25 5.34 3.16
C ILE A 26 -1.44 4.05 3.05
N SER A 27 -0.24 4.03 3.62
CA SER A 27 0.60 2.84 3.57
C SER A 27 -0.04 1.66 4.27
N ALA A 28 -0.64 1.90 5.42
CA ALA A 28 -1.32 0.83 6.15
C ALA A 28 -2.50 0.28 5.34
N ARG A 29 -3.26 1.17 4.71
CA ARG A 29 -4.39 0.75 3.90
C ARG A 29 -3.93 -0.01 2.66
N ARG A 30 -2.88 0.48 2.01
CA ARG A 30 -2.30 -0.20 0.87
C ARG A 30 -1.83 -1.61 1.26
N ASN A 31 -1.15 -1.72 2.39
CA ASN A 31 -0.64 -3.01 2.83
C ASN A 31 -1.76 -3.97 3.18
N LYS A 32 -2.86 -3.46 3.70
CA LYS A 32 -4.04 -4.26 3.95
C LYS A 32 -4.59 -4.82 2.65
N TYR A 33 -4.73 -3.96 1.63
CA TYR A 33 -5.23 -4.40 0.34
C TYR A 33 -4.31 -5.42 -0.30
N ILE A 34 -2.99 -5.20 -0.21
CA ILE A 34 -2.02 -6.14 -0.75
C ILE A 34 -2.15 -7.48 -0.04
N GLY A 35 -2.25 -7.45 1.29
CA GLY A 35 -2.41 -8.68 2.06
C GLY A 35 -3.68 -9.43 1.70
N GLN A 36 -4.76 -8.71 1.47
CA GLN A 36 -6.02 -9.34 1.06
C GLN A 36 -5.88 -10.01 -0.30
N TRP A 37 -5.25 -9.32 -1.23
CA TRP A 37 -5.06 -9.83 -2.58
C TRP A 37 -4.22 -11.11 -2.56
N VAL A 38 -3.10 -11.08 -1.84
CA VAL A 38 -2.23 -12.23 -1.75
C VAL A 38 -2.92 -13.39 -1.05
N SER A 39 -3.65 -13.08 0.01
CA SER A 39 -4.38 -14.11 0.76
C SER A 39 -5.41 -14.83 -0.11
N GLN A 40 -6.04 -14.10 -1.01
CA GLN A 40 -6.97 -14.71 -1.96
C GLN A 40 -6.24 -15.67 -2.88
N LYS A 41 -5.05 -15.27 -3.34
CA LYS A 41 -4.25 -16.12 -4.21
C LYS A 41 -3.80 -17.39 -3.48
N LEU A 42 -3.49 -17.27 -2.20
CA LEU A 42 -3.00 -18.37 -1.39
C LEU A 42 -4.12 -19.22 -0.79
N GLY A 43 -5.37 -18.79 -0.92
CA GLY A 43 -6.49 -19.54 -0.38
C GLY A 43 -6.60 -19.48 1.12
N TYR A 44 -6.16 -18.40 1.73
CA TYR A 44 -6.16 -18.24 3.17
C TYR A 44 -7.57 -17.97 3.70
N ASN A 45 -7.82 -18.43 4.94
CA ASN A 45 -9.07 -18.10 5.64
C ASN A 45 -8.90 -16.72 6.28
N LEU A 46 -9.94 -16.25 6.97
CA LEU A 46 -9.91 -14.91 7.56
C LEU A 46 -8.81 -14.70 8.58
N GLU A 47 -8.55 -15.72 9.38
CA GLU A 47 -7.54 -15.62 10.41
C GLU A 47 -6.15 -15.56 9.78
N GLN A 48 -5.91 -16.43 8.80
CA GLN A 48 -4.64 -16.43 8.09
C GLN A 48 -4.44 -15.11 7.32
N GLU A 49 -5.52 -14.57 6.77
CA GLU A 49 -5.46 -13.29 6.08
C GLU A 49 -5.03 -12.18 7.02
N LYS A 50 -5.59 -12.14 8.23
CA LYS A 50 -5.21 -11.13 9.20
C LYS A 50 -3.73 -11.22 9.55
N GLU A 51 -3.26 -12.43 9.74
CA GLU A 51 -1.86 -12.65 10.06
C GLU A 51 -0.97 -12.23 8.89
N TYR A 52 -1.39 -12.55 7.68
CA TYR A 52 -0.61 -12.18 6.52
C TYR A 52 -0.55 -10.67 6.35
N ILE A 53 -1.68 -9.98 6.55
CA ILE A 53 -1.72 -8.52 6.49
C ILE A 53 -0.73 -7.92 7.48
N GLN A 54 -0.70 -8.45 8.71
CA GLN A 54 0.25 -7.97 9.70
C GLN A 54 1.70 -8.18 9.25
N SER A 55 1.96 -9.29 8.58
CA SER A 55 3.31 -9.55 8.10
C SER A 55 3.71 -8.60 6.99
N VAL A 56 2.77 -8.18 6.16
CA VAL A 56 3.02 -7.20 5.10
C VAL A 56 3.34 -5.84 5.72
N ILE A 57 2.56 -5.44 6.72
CA ILE A 57 2.78 -4.18 7.41
C ILE A 57 4.17 -4.17 8.06
N LYS A 58 4.53 -5.28 8.66
CA LYS A 58 5.82 -5.42 9.30
C LYS A 58 6.96 -5.32 8.29
N ALA A 59 6.79 -5.96 7.14
CA ALA A 59 7.81 -5.90 6.09
C ALA A 59 7.98 -4.47 5.59
N ASP A 60 6.90 -3.71 5.52
CA ASP A 60 6.96 -2.33 5.06
C ASP A 60 7.78 -1.44 5.97
N PHE A 61 7.84 -1.76 7.26
CA PHE A 61 8.63 -0.98 8.20
C PHE A 61 10.12 -1.32 8.16
N ALA A 62 10.49 -2.41 7.49
CA ALA A 62 11.88 -2.84 7.48
C ALA A 62 12.77 -1.89 6.69
N GLU A 63 12.22 -1.24 5.67
CA GLU A 63 13.02 -0.28 4.92
C GLU A 63 12.08 0.73 4.25
N ALA A 64 12.61 1.88 3.89
CA ALA A 64 11.83 2.91 3.25
C ALA A 64 11.40 2.45 1.85
N GLY A 65 10.20 2.80 1.47
CA GLY A 65 9.67 2.45 0.17
C GLY A 65 8.96 1.11 0.19
N ASP A 66 8.60 0.60 -0.96
CA ASP A 66 7.79 -0.60 -1.05
C ASP A 66 8.56 -1.82 -1.57
N ASN A 67 9.87 -1.72 -1.66
CA ASN A 67 10.67 -2.83 -2.19
C ASN A 67 10.62 -4.07 -1.32
N ASP A 68 10.61 -3.90 0.00
CA ASP A 68 10.52 -5.03 0.90
C ASP A 68 9.21 -5.75 0.76
N VAL A 69 8.13 -4.98 0.59
CA VAL A 69 6.81 -5.55 0.39
C VAL A 69 6.78 -6.32 -0.93
N PHE A 70 7.35 -5.74 -1.98
CA PHE A 70 7.40 -6.37 -3.28
C PHE A 70 8.16 -7.71 -3.19
N ARG A 71 9.33 -7.71 -2.56
CA ARG A 71 10.14 -8.92 -2.43
C ARG A 71 9.40 -10.00 -1.65
N LYS A 72 8.72 -9.58 -0.59
CA LYS A 72 7.96 -10.51 0.23
C LYS A 72 6.82 -11.15 -0.58
N VAL A 73 6.06 -10.33 -1.27
CA VAL A 73 4.92 -10.82 -2.06
C VAL A 73 5.41 -11.73 -3.17
N LYS A 74 6.49 -11.36 -3.82
CA LYS A 74 7.05 -12.16 -4.89
C LYS A 74 7.47 -13.53 -4.37
N ALA A 75 8.12 -13.55 -3.22
CA ALA A 75 8.54 -14.80 -2.61
C ALA A 75 7.35 -15.67 -2.20
N ASP A 76 6.33 -15.02 -1.63
CA ASP A 76 5.16 -15.73 -1.15
C ASP A 76 4.31 -16.30 -2.29
N LEU A 77 4.36 -15.68 -3.45
CA LEU A 77 3.57 -16.12 -4.61
C LEU A 77 4.38 -16.87 -5.66
N LYS A 78 5.62 -17.23 -5.33
CA LYS A 78 6.50 -17.83 -6.34
C LYS A 78 5.94 -19.12 -6.96
N ASP A 79 5.14 -19.86 -6.21
CA ASP A 79 4.58 -21.12 -6.71
C ASP A 79 3.18 -20.96 -7.30
N HIS A 80 2.74 -19.72 -7.49
CA HIS A 80 1.37 -19.45 -7.93
C HIS A 80 1.29 -18.80 -9.30
N ASN A 81 2.35 -18.88 -10.07
CA ASN A 81 2.39 -18.37 -11.44
C ASN A 81 2.04 -16.88 -11.57
N VAL A 82 2.52 -16.10 -10.62
CA VAL A 82 2.29 -14.66 -10.64
C VAL A 82 3.64 -14.01 -10.94
N SER A 83 3.70 -13.23 -12.02
CA SER A 83 4.96 -12.60 -12.42
C SER A 83 5.25 -11.38 -11.56
N GLY A 84 6.52 -10.97 -11.52
CA GLY A 84 6.90 -9.76 -10.83
C GLY A 84 6.21 -8.53 -11.40
N GLU A 85 6.00 -8.51 -12.71
CA GLU A 85 5.30 -7.40 -13.35
C GLU A 85 3.85 -7.30 -12.88
N GLU A 86 3.19 -8.44 -12.77
CA GLU A 86 1.82 -8.50 -12.31
C GLU A 86 1.72 -8.01 -10.87
N ILE A 87 2.67 -8.42 -10.03
CA ILE A 87 2.72 -8.00 -8.64
C ILE A 87 2.91 -6.49 -8.56
N ARG A 88 3.87 -5.97 -9.31
CA ARG A 88 4.16 -4.53 -9.29
C ARG A 88 2.95 -3.72 -9.75
N LYS A 89 2.32 -4.18 -10.81
CA LYS A 89 1.13 -3.50 -11.34
C LYS A 89 0.00 -3.50 -10.30
N LYS A 90 -0.20 -4.64 -9.66
CA LYS A 90 -1.25 -4.74 -8.64
C LYS A 90 -0.92 -3.84 -7.43
N MET A 91 0.33 -3.80 -7.03
CA MET A 91 0.72 -2.93 -5.92
C MET A 91 0.46 -1.46 -6.26
N ASP A 92 0.73 -1.07 -7.49
CA ASP A 92 0.46 0.31 -7.91
C ASP A 92 -1.04 0.61 -7.90
N GLU A 93 -1.85 -0.33 -8.38
CA GLU A 93 -3.29 -0.17 -8.36
C GLU A 93 -3.82 -0.04 -6.93
N LEU A 94 -3.31 -0.87 -6.03
CA LEU A 94 -3.78 -0.85 -4.66
C LEU A 94 -3.28 0.38 -3.91
N ASN A 95 -2.12 0.90 -4.30
CA ASN A 95 -1.65 2.14 -3.74
C ASN A 95 -2.56 3.30 -4.15
N GLU A 96 -2.95 3.35 -5.42
CA GLU A 96 -3.87 4.36 -5.89
C GLU A 96 -5.21 4.27 -5.19
N LYS A 97 -5.69 3.06 -4.96
CA LYS A 97 -6.93 2.85 -4.25
C LYS A 97 -6.81 3.37 -2.82
N ALA A 98 -5.69 3.09 -2.16
CA ALA A 98 -5.46 3.55 -0.80
C ALA A 98 -5.42 5.07 -0.73
N VAL A 99 -4.74 5.71 -1.68
CA VAL A 99 -4.67 7.16 -1.73
C VAL A 99 -6.08 7.73 -1.93
N SER A 100 -6.84 7.14 -2.81
CA SER A 100 -8.20 7.59 -3.11
C SER A 100 -9.11 7.52 -1.87
N ASP A 101 -8.90 6.55 -1.01
CA ASP A 101 -9.69 6.40 0.21
C ASP A 101 -9.51 7.56 1.18
N PHE A 102 -8.45 8.33 1.02
CA PHE A 102 -8.16 9.43 1.93
C PHE A 102 -8.28 10.81 1.28
N LYS A 103 -8.81 10.86 0.08
CA LYS A 103 -9.03 12.16 -0.58
C LYS A 103 -10.40 12.74 -0.30
#